data_41c48b6dae555740b7c0f9705cc4d9a3
#
_entry.id   41c48b6dae555740b7c0f9705cc4d9a3
#
_cell.length_a   1.000
_cell.length_b   1.000
_cell.length_c   1.000
_cell.angle_alpha   90.00
_cell.angle_beta   90.00
_cell.angle_gamma   90.00
#
_symmetry.space_group_name_H-M   'P 1'
#
loop_
_entity.id
_entity.type
_entity.pdbx_description
1 polymer ?
#
loop_
_entity_poly.entity_id
_entity_poly.type
_entity_poly.pdbx_seq_one_letter_code
_entity_poly.pdbx_strand_id
1 'polypeptide(L)'
;PNKKDPSTWQRRESTIELIDTVCNFLNTPKMGVLKSKRGKSDGGTWAHKNLALAYAKWLDPKLHILINEVFFQRIEEEKNPDLIADRYIKSYKKRGKDEKWIQERFEGKVVRNTFTSTLAKHGVKHDGFRQCTNAIYSPLFGGKTDVIRQKKNLPEKANIRDNLSRLELMSVKFAEELASENIKNNNLQGNNECA
;
A
#
# COMPACT_ATOMS: atom_id res chain seq x y z
N PRO A 1 -35.88 22.31 -0.04
CA PRO A 1 -34.96 21.22 -0.30
C PRO A 1 -33.77 21.37 0.65
N ASN A 2 -33.59 20.43 1.57
CA ASN A 2 -32.47 20.44 2.51
C ASN A 2 -31.16 20.40 1.72
N LYS A 3 -30.39 21.46 1.76
CA LYS A 3 -29.12 21.58 1.06
C LYS A 3 -28.13 20.59 1.70
N LYS A 4 -27.73 19.59 0.94
CA LYS A 4 -26.70 18.61 1.38
C LYS A 4 -25.31 19.23 1.23
N ASP A 5 -24.90 20.03 2.20
CA ASP A 5 -23.57 20.66 2.25
C ASP A 5 -22.78 20.26 3.53
N PRO A 6 -21.47 20.47 3.57
CA PRO A 6 -20.65 20.11 4.71
C PRO A 6 -21.08 20.76 6.01
N SER A 7 -21.59 22.00 5.98
CA SER A 7 -21.98 22.72 7.20
C SER A 7 -23.28 22.18 7.80
N THR A 8 -24.21 21.75 6.96
CA THR A 8 -25.45 21.07 7.38
C THR A 8 -25.15 19.71 7.98
N TRP A 9 -24.23 18.94 7.36
CA TRP A 9 -23.82 17.65 7.87
C TRP A 9 -23.10 17.75 9.24
N GLN A 10 -22.18 18.72 9.39
CA GLN A 10 -21.43 18.93 10.64
C GLN A 10 -22.29 19.29 11.86
N ARG A 11 -23.48 19.87 11.64
CA ARG A 11 -24.40 20.26 12.71
C ARG A 11 -25.31 19.13 13.21
N ARG A 12 -25.30 17.98 12.54
CA ARG A 12 -26.08 16.83 12.97
C ARG A 12 -25.49 16.24 14.25
N GLU A 13 -26.32 15.89 15.20
CA GLU A 13 -25.92 15.28 16.46
C GLU A 13 -25.02 14.06 16.27
N SER A 14 -25.45 13.12 15.41
CA SER A 14 -24.67 11.93 15.05
C SER A 14 -23.32 12.25 14.39
N THR A 15 -23.18 13.40 13.75
CA THR A 15 -21.90 13.84 13.16
C THR A 15 -20.98 14.44 14.22
N ILE A 16 -21.53 15.17 15.17
CA ILE A 16 -20.78 15.73 16.31
C ILE A 16 -20.17 14.56 17.11
N GLU A 17 -20.99 13.59 17.48
CA GLU A 17 -20.56 12.38 18.17
C GLU A 17 -19.47 11.61 17.38
N LEU A 18 -19.64 11.47 16.06
CA LEU A 18 -18.64 10.84 15.21
C LEU A 18 -17.31 11.62 15.19
N ILE A 19 -17.36 12.95 15.13
CA ILE A 19 -16.16 13.80 15.17
C ILE A 19 -15.40 13.56 16.49
N ASP A 20 -16.11 13.56 17.61
CA ASP A 20 -15.51 13.35 18.93
C ASP A 20 -14.92 11.93 19.05
N THR A 21 -15.63 10.93 18.52
CA THR A 21 -15.12 9.56 18.44
C THR A 21 -13.83 9.46 17.64
N VAL A 22 -13.75 10.13 16.49
CA VAL A 22 -12.53 10.15 15.66
C VAL A 22 -11.39 10.91 16.35
N CYS A 23 -11.70 12.01 17.05
CA CYS A 23 -10.71 12.75 17.86
C CYS A 23 -10.09 11.85 18.92
N ASN A 24 -10.92 11.14 19.68
CA ASN A 24 -10.49 10.23 20.74
C ASN A 24 -9.67 9.05 20.17
N PHE A 25 -10.15 8.43 19.10
CA PHE A 25 -9.46 7.31 18.44
C PHE A 25 -8.06 7.68 17.94
N LEU A 26 -7.88 8.93 17.45
CA LEU A 26 -6.61 9.42 16.93
C LEU A 26 -5.76 10.17 17.96
N ASN A 27 -6.28 10.35 19.17
CA ASN A 27 -5.68 11.22 20.19
C ASN A 27 -5.33 12.61 19.63
N THR A 28 -6.26 13.22 18.88
CA THR A 28 -6.02 14.44 18.10
C THR A 28 -7.16 15.42 18.30
N PRO A 29 -6.90 16.72 18.51
CA PRO A 29 -7.94 17.72 18.69
C PRO A 29 -8.76 17.92 17.39
N LYS A 30 -9.99 18.42 17.52
CA LYS A 30 -10.93 18.63 16.40
C LYS A 30 -10.30 19.36 15.19
N MET A 31 -9.46 20.34 15.42
CA MET A 31 -8.74 21.06 14.35
C MET A 31 -7.81 20.18 13.52
N GLY A 32 -7.34 19.06 14.08
CA GLY A 32 -6.51 18.08 13.36
C GLY A 32 -7.32 17.11 12.49
N VAL A 33 -8.60 16.92 12.79
CA VAL A 33 -9.47 15.98 12.07
C VAL A 33 -10.48 16.65 11.15
N LEU A 34 -10.85 17.92 11.44
CA LEU A 34 -11.80 18.69 10.65
C LEU A 34 -11.43 20.17 10.65
N LYS A 35 -11.18 20.74 9.49
CA LYS A 35 -10.81 22.16 9.31
C LYS A 35 -11.63 22.79 8.21
N SER A 36 -12.29 23.90 8.51
CA SER A 36 -13.02 24.71 7.52
C SER A 36 -12.38 26.08 7.39
N LYS A 37 -12.18 26.55 6.17
CA LYS A 37 -11.69 27.88 5.84
C LYS A 37 -12.70 28.59 4.94
N ARG A 38 -13.04 29.83 5.26
CA ARG A 38 -13.86 30.69 4.37
C ARG A 38 -12.95 31.32 3.32
N GLY A 39 -13.40 31.41 2.09
CA GLY A 39 -12.65 32.06 1.00
C GLY A 39 -13.28 31.75 -0.35
N LYS A 40 -13.10 32.66 -1.32
CA LYS A 40 -13.68 32.51 -2.65
C LYS A 40 -12.82 31.61 -3.56
N SER A 41 -11.51 31.64 -3.38
CA SER A 41 -10.53 30.89 -4.20
C SER A 41 -9.87 29.73 -3.42
N ASP A 42 -9.69 29.87 -2.11
CA ASP A 42 -8.96 28.89 -1.27
C ASP A 42 -9.78 28.45 -0.03
N GLY A 43 -11.08 28.71 -0.04
CA GLY A 43 -12.04 28.24 0.95
C GLY A 43 -12.37 26.76 0.73
N GLY A 44 -12.73 26.07 1.84
CA GLY A 44 -13.14 24.67 1.77
C GLY A 44 -13.20 24.01 3.14
N THR A 45 -13.58 22.74 3.14
CA THR A 45 -13.59 21.91 4.33
C THR A 45 -12.69 20.71 4.08
N TRP A 46 -11.68 20.54 4.94
CA TRP A 46 -10.77 19.40 4.94
C TRP A 46 -11.11 18.52 6.13
N ALA A 47 -11.16 17.21 5.92
CA ALA A 47 -11.54 16.26 6.94
C ALA A 47 -10.64 15.04 6.90
N HIS A 48 -10.40 14.43 8.07
CA HIS A 48 -9.79 13.11 8.14
C HIS A 48 -10.61 12.10 7.31
N LYS A 49 -9.93 11.11 6.72
CA LYS A 49 -10.54 10.12 5.80
C LYS A 49 -11.83 9.47 6.34
N ASN A 50 -11.90 9.18 7.64
CA ASN A 50 -13.09 8.58 8.26
C ASN A 50 -14.30 9.54 8.21
N LEU A 51 -14.09 10.83 8.48
CA LEU A 51 -15.13 11.84 8.39
C LEU A 51 -15.54 12.13 6.94
N ALA A 52 -14.57 12.19 6.03
CA ALA A 52 -14.84 12.36 4.61
C ALA A 52 -15.67 11.20 4.05
N LEU A 53 -15.37 9.97 4.45
CA LEU A 53 -16.13 8.78 4.05
C LEU A 53 -17.56 8.81 4.63
N ALA A 54 -17.73 9.18 5.89
CA ALA A 54 -19.03 9.31 6.52
C ALA A 54 -19.88 10.39 5.85
N TYR A 55 -19.28 11.53 5.49
CA TYR A 55 -19.93 12.56 4.71
C TYR A 55 -20.37 12.08 3.34
N ALA A 56 -19.49 11.37 2.61
CA ALA A 56 -19.81 10.80 1.31
C ALA A 56 -20.97 9.78 1.39
N LYS A 57 -20.99 8.92 2.41
CA LYS A 57 -22.11 8.00 2.69
C LYS A 57 -23.43 8.73 2.92
N TRP A 58 -23.39 9.88 3.62
CA TRP A 58 -24.57 10.69 3.86
C TRP A 58 -25.06 11.38 2.57
N LEU A 59 -24.15 11.77 1.67
CA LEU A 59 -24.51 12.38 0.40
C LEU A 59 -25.17 11.39 -0.56
N ASP A 60 -24.59 10.21 -0.68
CA ASP A 60 -24.99 9.20 -1.66
C ASP A 60 -25.34 7.86 -1.00
N PRO A 61 -26.64 7.48 -0.97
CA PRO A 61 -27.06 6.18 -0.46
C PRO A 61 -26.49 4.98 -1.22
N LYS A 62 -26.21 5.12 -2.54
CA LYS A 62 -25.61 4.03 -3.32
C LYS A 62 -24.16 3.78 -2.87
N LEU A 63 -23.42 4.86 -2.63
CA LEU A 63 -22.08 4.76 -2.07
C LEU A 63 -22.11 4.14 -0.66
N HIS A 64 -23.13 4.45 0.15
CA HIS A 64 -23.31 3.85 1.47
C HIS A 64 -23.43 2.32 1.36
N ILE A 65 -24.28 1.82 0.47
CA ILE A 65 -24.44 0.37 0.24
C ILE A 65 -23.13 -0.24 -0.24
N LEU A 66 -22.46 0.37 -1.23
CA LEU A 66 -21.19 -0.13 -1.75
C LEU A 66 -20.11 -0.27 -0.66
N ILE A 67 -20.03 0.68 0.26
CA ILE A 67 -19.08 0.63 1.37
C ILE A 67 -19.39 -0.52 2.31
N ASN A 68 -20.68 -0.74 2.62
CA ASN A 68 -21.10 -1.86 3.46
C ASN A 68 -20.79 -3.21 2.79
N GLU A 69 -21.04 -3.33 1.48
CA GLU A 69 -20.69 -4.55 0.71
C GLU A 69 -19.19 -4.83 0.75
N VAL A 70 -18.35 -3.81 0.58
CA VAL A 70 -16.89 -3.96 0.70
C VAL A 70 -16.49 -4.39 2.11
N PHE A 71 -17.15 -3.87 3.15
CA PHE A 71 -16.89 -4.26 4.54
C PHE A 71 -17.27 -5.72 4.79
N PHE A 72 -18.45 -6.16 4.34
CA PHE A 72 -18.87 -7.55 4.48
C PHE A 72 -17.95 -8.51 3.71
N GLN A 73 -17.51 -8.14 2.50
CA GLN A 73 -16.52 -8.92 1.77
C GLN A 73 -15.22 -9.11 2.57
N ARG A 74 -14.75 -8.09 3.33
CA ARG A 74 -13.56 -8.24 4.18
C ARG A 74 -13.78 -9.22 5.32
N ILE A 75 -14.97 -9.20 5.95
CA ILE A 75 -15.33 -10.16 7.01
C ILE A 75 -15.35 -11.59 6.45
N GLU A 76 -15.90 -11.80 5.25
CA GLU A 76 -15.90 -13.12 4.63
C GLU A 76 -14.49 -13.59 4.24
N GLU A 77 -13.63 -12.69 3.77
CA GLU A 77 -12.21 -12.99 3.49
C GLU A 77 -11.43 -13.39 4.76
N GLU A 78 -11.75 -12.83 5.93
CA GLU A 78 -11.14 -13.24 7.20
C GLU A 78 -11.53 -14.67 7.59
N LYS A 79 -12.76 -15.09 7.26
CA LYS A 79 -13.24 -16.46 7.48
C LYS A 79 -12.73 -17.47 6.45
N ASN A 80 -12.53 -17.00 5.21
CA ASN A 80 -12.07 -17.82 4.09
C ASN A 80 -10.92 -17.12 3.34
N PRO A 81 -9.66 -17.45 3.67
CA PRO A 81 -8.47 -16.86 3.03
C PRO A 81 -8.38 -17.06 1.52
N ASP A 82 -9.03 -18.09 0.95
CA ASP A 82 -9.01 -18.33 -0.49
C ASP A 82 -9.65 -17.18 -1.28
N LEU A 83 -10.64 -16.49 -0.69
CA LEU A 83 -11.26 -15.32 -1.28
C LEU A 83 -10.27 -14.14 -1.45
N ILE A 84 -9.25 -14.06 -0.59
CA ILE A 84 -8.17 -13.07 -0.71
C ILE A 84 -7.31 -13.40 -1.93
N ALA A 85 -6.99 -14.68 -2.13
CA ALA A 85 -6.22 -15.14 -3.30
C ALA A 85 -7.01 -14.89 -4.58
N ASP A 86 -8.28 -15.20 -4.63
CA ASP A 86 -9.17 -14.94 -5.77
C ASP A 86 -9.22 -13.45 -6.11
N ARG A 87 -9.36 -12.59 -5.11
CA ARG A 87 -9.34 -11.14 -5.30
C ARG A 87 -7.99 -10.64 -5.82
N TYR A 88 -6.89 -11.20 -5.33
CA TYR A 88 -5.54 -10.90 -5.82
C TYR A 88 -5.43 -11.24 -7.31
N ILE A 89 -5.77 -12.46 -7.69
CA ILE A 89 -5.76 -12.94 -9.07
C ILE A 89 -6.63 -12.05 -9.97
N LYS A 90 -7.88 -11.82 -9.57
CA LYS A 90 -8.83 -10.97 -10.30
C LYS A 90 -8.32 -9.54 -10.50
N SER A 91 -7.65 -8.99 -9.49
CA SER A 91 -7.08 -7.64 -9.55
C SER A 91 -5.97 -7.52 -10.59
N TYR A 92 -5.07 -8.50 -10.68
CA TYR A 92 -4.00 -8.50 -11.67
C TYR A 92 -4.48 -8.89 -13.07
N LYS A 93 -5.46 -9.81 -13.20
CA LYS A 93 -6.12 -10.10 -14.48
C LYS A 93 -6.74 -8.84 -15.09
N LYS A 94 -7.40 -7.99 -14.30
CA LYS A 94 -7.92 -6.68 -14.74
C LYS A 94 -6.83 -5.72 -15.25
N ARG A 95 -5.57 -5.91 -14.82
CA ARG A 95 -4.40 -5.14 -15.29
C ARG A 95 -3.69 -5.80 -16.48
N GLY A 96 -4.31 -6.82 -17.10
CA GLY A 96 -3.78 -7.53 -18.26
C GLY A 96 -2.66 -8.52 -17.96
N LYS A 97 -2.52 -8.98 -16.70
CA LYS A 97 -1.51 -9.97 -16.32
C LYS A 97 -2.07 -11.38 -16.46
N ASP A 98 -1.27 -12.29 -17.05
CA ASP A 98 -1.60 -13.71 -17.16
C ASP A 98 -1.35 -14.46 -15.86
N GLU A 99 -1.85 -15.69 -15.76
CA GLU A 99 -1.78 -16.49 -14.51
C GLU A 99 -0.34 -16.83 -14.13
N LYS A 100 0.54 -17.12 -15.11
CA LYS A 100 1.94 -17.44 -14.86
C LYS A 100 2.68 -16.25 -14.27
N TRP A 101 2.41 -15.04 -14.79
CA TRP A 101 2.96 -13.82 -14.22
C TRP A 101 2.45 -13.55 -12.81
N ILE A 102 1.15 -13.77 -12.56
CA ILE A 102 0.52 -13.56 -11.25
C ILE A 102 1.13 -14.51 -10.22
N GLN A 103 1.34 -15.77 -10.58
CA GLN A 103 2.01 -16.75 -9.72
C GLN A 103 3.43 -16.29 -9.34
N GLU A 104 4.27 -15.94 -10.33
CA GLU A 104 5.64 -15.46 -10.08
C GLU A 104 5.65 -14.21 -9.20
N ARG A 105 4.67 -13.31 -9.41
CA ARG A 105 4.55 -12.09 -8.60
C ARG A 105 4.19 -12.38 -7.14
N PHE A 106 3.33 -13.37 -6.90
CA PHE A 106 2.95 -13.82 -5.57
C PHE A 106 4.12 -14.51 -4.85
N GLU A 107 4.75 -15.48 -5.49
CA GLU A 107 5.93 -16.17 -4.96
C GLU A 107 7.07 -15.18 -4.66
N GLY A 108 7.36 -14.27 -5.59
CA GLY A 108 8.35 -13.23 -5.40
C GLY A 108 8.02 -12.25 -4.25
N LYS A 109 6.74 -12.11 -3.86
CA LYS A 109 6.37 -11.37 -2.65
C LYS A 109 6.75 -12.14 -1.38
N VAL A 110 6.55 -13.45 -1.36
CA VAL A 110 6.93 -14.31 -0.23
C VAL A 110 8.45 -14.30 -0.05
N VAL A 111 9.21 -14.54 -1.12
CA VAL A 111 10.67 -14.51 -1.09
C VAL A 111 11.18 -13.13 -0.64
N ARG A 112 10.61 -12.04 -1.14
CA ARG A 112 10.96 -10.69 -0.69
C ARG A 112 10.77 -10.48 0.81
N ASN A 113 9.68 -10.97 1.38
CA ASN A 113 9.42 -10.86 2.81
C ASN A 113 10.48 -11.64 3.61
N THR A 114 10.84 -12.84 3.14
CA THR A 114 11.91 -13.66 3.75
C THR A 114 13.26 -12.94 3.66
N PHE A 115 13.63 -12.42 2.50
CA PHE A 115 14.87 -11.64 2.31
C PHE A 115 14.93 -10.43 3.25
N THR A 116 13.86 -9.63 3.29
CA THR A 116 13.79 -8.45 4.15
C THR A 116 13.90 -8.82 5.64
N SER A 117 13.26 -9.93 6.04
CA SER A 117 13.37 -10.47 7.40
C SER A 117 14.78 -10.94 7.72
N THR A 118 15.45 -11.59 6.77
CA THR A 118 16.86 -12.01 6.91
C THR A 118 17.75 -10.80 7.10
N LEU A 119 17.63 -9.78 6.26
CA LEU A 119 18.38 -8.53 6.39
C LEU A 119 18.20 -7.89 7.77
N ALA A 120 16.95 -7.82 8.26
CA ALA A 120 16.64 -7.25 9.57
C ALA A 120 17.30 -8.04 10.71
N LYS A 121 17.25 -9.38 10.66
CA LYS A 121 17.87 -10.26 11.66
C LYS A 121 19.39 -10.15 11.67
N HIS A 122 19.99 -9.82 10.53
CA HIS A 122 21.43 -9.62 10.37
C HIS A 122 21.86 -8.15 10.50
N GLY A 123 21.06 -7.33 11.19
CA GLY A 123 21.43 -5.97 11.60
C GLY A 123 21.38 -4.89 10.52
N VAL A 124 20.78 -5.17 9.37
CA VAL A 124 20.55 -4.14 8.34
C VAL A 124 19.52 -3.13 8.81
N LYS A 125 19.82 -1.82 8.69
CA LYS A 125 18.98 -0.72 9.18
C LYS A 125 18.81 0.37 8.12
N HIS A 126 17.69 1.11 8.22
CA HIS A 126 17.41 2.31 7.44
C HIS A 126 17.66 2.14 5.92
N ASP A 127 18.59 2.88 5.37
CA ASP A 127 18.92 2.86 3.94
C ASP A 127 19.60 1.56 3.46
N GLY A 128 20.10 0.73 4.36
CA GLY A 128 20.72 -0.55 4.03
C GLY A 128 19.78 -1.49 3.25
N PHE A 129 18.48 -1.50 3.56
CA PHE A 129 17.50 -2.28 2.77
C PHE A 129 17.44 -1.85 1.31
N ARG A 130 17.58 -0.55 1.04
CA ARG A 130 17.66 -0.02 -0.32
C ARG A 130 18.98 -0.39 -1.00
N GLN A 131 20.08 -0.36 -0.26
CA GLN A 131 21.42 -0.74 -0.75
C GLN A 131 21.43 -2.21 -1.15
N CYS A 132 20.97 -3.14 -0.30
CA CYS A 132 20.86 -4.57 -0.61
C CYS A 132 19.93 -4.82 -1.81
N THR A 133 18.81 -4.10 -1.93
CA THR A 133 17.93 -4.19 -3.09
C THR A 133 18.64 -3.74 -4.37
N ASN A 134 19.38 -2.64 -4.31
CA ASN A 134 20.11 -2.11 -5.47
C ASN A 134 21.30 -3.01 -5.84
N ALA A 135 21.94 -3.70 -4.90
CA ALA A 135 22.98 -4.68 -5.16
C ALA A 135 22.47 -5.85 -6.02
N ILE A 136 21.23 -6.30 -5.76
CA ILE A 136 20.56 -7.31 -6.60
C ILE A 136 20.14 -6.73 -7.97
N TYR A 137 19.57 -5.52 -7.99
CA TYR A 137 19.00 -4.95 -9.22
C TYR A 137 20.05 -4.47 -10.20
N SER A 138 21.18 -3.95 -9.71
CA SER A 138 22.22 -3.40 -10.58
C SER A 138 22.79 -4.40 -11.59
N PRO A 139 23.18 -5.61 -11.21
CA PRO A 139 23.67 -6.61 -12.18
C PRO A 139 22.55 -7.16 -13.07
N LEU A 140 21.32 -7.31 -12.56
CA LEU A 140 20.20 -7.86 -13.31
C LEU A 140 19.66 -6.91 -14.39
N PHE A 141 19.65 -5.60 -14.10
CA PHE A 141 18.96 -4.61 -14.93
C PHE A 141 19.88 -3.47 -15.44
N GLY A 142 21.15 -3.54 -15.10
CA GLY A 142 22.13 -2.51 -15.50
C GLY A 142 21.90 -1.17 -14.81
N GLY A 143 21.46 -1.19 -13.54
CA GLY A 143 21.31 0.01 -12.73
C GLY A 143 20.45 -0.14 -11.48
N LYS A 144 20.51 0.87 -10.62
CA LYS A 144 19.72 0.97 -9.39
C LYS A 144 18.23 1.19 -9.70
N THR A 145 17.38 1.11 -8.68
CA THR A 145 15.93 1.27 -8.79
C THR A 145 15.48 2.50 -9.58
N ASP A 146 16.18 3.62 -9.44
CA ASP A 146 15.83 4.87 -10.15
C ASP A 146 16.12 4.78 -11.66
N VAL A 147 17.25 4.16 -12.03
CA VAL A 147 17.59 3.90 -13.43
C VAL A 147 16.58 2.96 -14.09
N ILE A 148 16.12 1.95 -13.36
CA ILE A 148 15.10 1.02 -13.87
C ILE A 148 13.76 1.74 -14.10
N ARG A 149 13.35 2.63 -13.20
CA ARG A 149 12.15 3.47 -13.40
C ARG A 149 12.25 4.31 -14.66
N GLN A 150 13.39 4.96 -14.87
CA GLN A 150 13.64 5.76 -16.08
C GLN A 150 13.59 4.89 -17.34
N LYS A 151 14.31 3.77 -17.37
CA LYS A 151 14.34 2.84 -18.53
C LYS A 151 12.95 2.31 -18.90
N LYS A 152 12.08 2.10 -17.90
CA LYS A 152 10.71 1.60 -18.09
C LYS A 152 9.66 2.72 -18.17
N ASN A 153 10.05 3.98 -18.17
CA ASN A 153 9.17 5.16 -18.17
C ASN A 153 8.09 5.11 -17.07
N LEU A 154 8.48 4.73 -15.85
CA LEU A 154 7.56 4.57 -14.75
C LEU A 154 7.47 5.86 -13.91
N PRO A 155 6.27 6.21 -13.40
CA PRO A 155 6.12 7.26 -12.40
C PRO A 155 6.96 6.99 -11.15
N GLU A 156 7.39 8.04 -10.46
CA GLU A 156 8.24 7.94 -9.25
C GLU A 156 7.67 6.98 -8.18
N LYS A 157 6.35 7.00 -7.98
CA LYS A 157 5.66 6.17 -6.99
C LYS A 157 5.25 4.78 -7.50
N ALA A 158 5.55 4.44 -8.76
CA ALA A 158 5.18 3.14 -9.31
C ALA A 158 5.97 2.01 -8.67
N ASN A 159 5.29 0.90 -8.41
CA ASN A 159 5.94 -0.32 -7.96
C ASN A 159 6.68 -0.95 -9.15
N ILE A 160 8.02 -1.02 -9.06
CA ILE A 160 8.87 -1.58 -10.13
C ILE A 160 8.45 -3.02 -10.45
N ARG A 161 8.21 -3.86 -9.45
CA ARG A 161 7.89 -5.29 -9.64
C ARG A 161 6.57 -5.53 -10.38
N ASP A 162 5.62 -4.61 -10.27
CA ASP A 162 4.36 -4.70 -11.03
C ASP A 162 4.56 -4.40 -12.53
N ASN A 163 5.74 -3.85 -12.89
CA ASN A 163 6.14 -3.50 -14.24
C ASN A 163 7.30 -4.35 -14.79
N LEU A 164 7.70 -5.39 -14.06
CA LEU A 164 8.64 -6.39 -14.54
C LEU A 164 7.93 -7.43 -15.40
N SER A 165 8.65 -7.98 -16.38
CA SER A 165 8.24 -9.20 -17.09
C SER A 165 8.28 -10.40 -16.15
N ARG A 166 7.69 -11.52 -16.57
CA ARG A 166 7.74 -12.76 -15.83
C ARG A 166 9.18 -13.22 -15.59
N LEU A 167 10.04 -13.19 -16.62
CA LEU A 167 11.45 -13.58 -16.51
C LEU A 167 12.22 -12.69 -15.54
N GLU A 168 11.99 -11.38 -15.61
CA GLU A 168 12.60 -10.42 -14.66
C GLU A 168 12.15 -10.70 -13.21
N LEU A 169 10.86 -11.06 -12.99
CA LEU A 169 10.37 -11.45 -11.66
C LEU A 169 11.06 -12.71 -11.14
N MET A 170 11.22 -13.73 -11.99
CA MET A 170 11.93 -14.97 -11.66
C MET A 170 13.40 -14.68 -11.27
N SER A 171 14.08 -13.84 -12.05
CA SER A 171 15.48 -13.47 -11.81
C SER A 171 15.67 -12.76 -10.46
N VAL A 172 14.77 -11.81 -10.15
CA VAL A 172 14.81 -11.12 -8.84
C VAL A 172 14.50 -12.06 -7.70
N LYS A 173 13.50 -12.93 -7.85
CA LYS A 173 13.13 -13.95 -6.84
C LYS A 173 14.33 -14.86 -6.54
N PHE A 174 14.94 -15.41 -7.55
CA PHE A 174 16.12 -16.27 -7.40
C PHE A 174 17.30 -15.55 -6.72
N ALA A 175 17.62 -14.33 -7.15
CA ALA A 175 18.71 -13.56 -6.57
C ALA A 175 18.46 -13.19 -5.10
N GLU A 176 17.23 -12.87 -4.71
CA GLU A 176 16.88 -12.58 -3.31
C GLU A 176 16.95 -13.82 -2.43
N GLU A 177 16.59 -14.99 -2.95
CA GLU A 177 16.70 -16.26 -2.25
C GLU A 177 18.17 -16.65 -2.03
N LEU A 178 18.98 -16.56 -3.08
CA LEU A 178 20.42 -16.84 -3.03
C LEU A 178 21.14 -15.88 -2.08
N ALA A 179 20.81 -14.58 -2.12
CA ALA A 179 21.37 -13.60 -1.19
C ALA A 179 20.98 -13.90 0.26
N SER A 180 19.75 -14.33 0.51
CA SER A 180 19.28 -14.72 1.85
C SER A 180 20.05 -15.91 2.39
N GLU A 181 20.33 -16.92 1.56
CA GLU A 181 21.12 -18.08 1.95
C GLU A 181 22.59 -17.69 2.21
N ASN A 182 23.18 -16.89 1.32
CA ASN A 182 24.56 -16.41 1.49
C ASN A 182 24.76 -15.65 2.80
N ILE A 183 23.83 -14.72 3.12
CA ILE A 183 23.86 -13.94 4.36
C ILE A 183 23.83 -14.88 5.59
N LYS A 184 22.94 -15.88 5.58
CA LYS A 184 22.81 -16.83 6.69
C LYS A 184 24.03 -17.73 6.83
N ASN A 185 24.49 -18.32 5.73
CA ASN A 185 25.58 -19.30 5.74
C ASN A 185 26.91 -18.67 6.15
N ASN A 186 27.15 -17.42 5.77
CA ASN A 186 28.37 -16.68 6.10
C ASN A 186 28.21 -15.75 7.30
N ASN A 187 27.03 -15.74 7.95
CA ASN A 187 26.71 -14.88 9.10
C ASN A 187 27.08 -13.40 8.88
N LEU A 188 26.81 -12.87 7.67
CA LEU A 188 27.10 -11.49 7.31
C LEU A 188 26.27 -10.52 8.16
N GLN A 189 26.85 -9.38 8.55
CA GLN A 189 26.22 -8.44 9.48
C GLN A 189 26.26 -7.00 8.99
N GLY A 190 25.15 -6.28 9.23
CA GLY A 190 25.05 -4.85 8.94
C GLY A 190 24.87 -4.52 7.46
N ASN A 191 24.87 -3.21 7.18
CA ASN A 191 24.50 -2.71 5.84
C ASN A 191 25.55 -3.07 4.76
N ASN A 192 26.84 -3.06 5.11
CA ASN A 192 27.91 -3.21 4.13
C ASN A 192 28.17 -4.66 3.72
N GLU A 193 28.12 -5.59 4.68
CA GLU A 193 28.37 -7.01 4.39
C GLU A 193 27.17 -7.67 3.72
N CYS A 194 25.93 -7.21 4.02
CA CYS A 194 24.71 -7.75 3.43
C CYS A 194 24.37 -7.16 2.06
N ALA A 195 25.09 -6.12 1.60
CA ALA A 195 24.88 -5.46 0.31
C ALA A 195 25.97 -5.88 -0.68
#